data_a655cff3dfcc2431b427fe1ec8560219
#
_entry.id   a655cff3dfcc2431b427fe1ec8560219
#
_cell.length_a   1.000
_cell.length_b   1.000
_cell.length_c   1.000
_cell.angle_alpha   90.00
_cell.angle_beta   90.00
_cell.angle_gamma   90.00
#
_symmetry.space_group_name_H-M   'P 1'
#
loop_
_entity.id
_entity.type
_entity.pdbx_description
1 polymer ?
#
loop_
_entity_poly.entity_id
_entity_poly.type
_entity_poly.pdbx_seq_one_letter_code
_entity_poly.pdbx_strand_id
1 'polypeptide(L)'
;MHEVLHMAESLDRESILGWMKARAGWKRKGRALVKEYRFSSFRNAIVFVNRVATLADDMRHHPDIDVRLNRVVLTLSTESAHGITEKDLALAEQVDFATSAH
;
A
#
# COMPACT_ATOMS: atom_id res chain seq x y z
N MET A 1 5.25 7.16 -29.78
CA MET A 1 5.12 6.92 -29.05
C MET A 1 4.61 6.23 -28.35
N HIS A 2 4.67 5.93 -27.80
CA HIS A 2 4.44 5.34 -27.20
C HIS A 2 3.86 5.01 -26.21
N GLU A 3 3.15 4.69 -26.24
CA GLU A 3 2.43 4.57 -25.39
C GLU A 3 2.35 3.47 -24.49
N VAL A 4 2.86 2.35 -24.68
CA VAL A 4 3.31 1.43 -23.66
C VAL A 4 3.85 2.16 -22.49
N LEU A 5 4.11 3.39 -22.72
CA LEU A 5 4.59 4.26 -21.66
C LEU A 5 3.66 4.34 -20.48
N HIS A 6 2.42 3.88 -20.64
CA HIS A 6 1.46 3.91 -19.55
C HIS A 6 1.60 2.72 -18.61
N MET A 7 2.44 1.76 -18.95
CA MET A 7 2.68 0.64 -18.06
C MET A 7 3.64 1.07 -16.96
N ALA A 8 3.25 0.77 -15.73
CA ALA A 8 4.11 1.07 -14.59
C ALA A 8 5.33 0.17 -14.63
N GLU A 9 6.47 0.70 -14.24
CA GLU A 9 7.70 -0.06 -14.14
C GLU A 9 8.07 -0.26 -12.68
N SER A 10 8.61 -1.42 -12.36
CA SER A 10 9.04 -1.69 -11.00
C SER A 10 10.22 -0.77 -10.64
N LEU A 11 10.19 -0.30 -9.41
CA LEU A 11 11.21 0.60 -8.89
C LEU A 11 12.44 -0.20 -8.48
N ASP A 12 13.59 0.46 -8.50
CA ASP A 12 14.81 -0.20 -8.08
C ASP A 12 14.91 -0.21 -6.55
N ARG A 13 15.88 -0.99 -6.08
CA ARG A 13 16.04 -1.21 -4.65
C ARG A 13 16.33 0.09 -3.89
N GLU A 14 17.14 0.95 -4.46
CA GLU A 14 17.51 2.18 -3.77
C GLU A 14 16.35 3.13 -3.61
N SER A 15 15.51 3.23 -4.64
CA SER A 15 14.32 4.07 -4.59
C SER A 15 13.37 3.58 -3.50
N ILE A 16 13.16 2.27 -3.43
CA ILE A 16 12.28 1.68 -2.44
C ILE A 16 12.83 1.89 -1.03
N LEU A 17 14.12 1.65 -0.84
CA LEU A 17 14.74 1.83 0.48
C LEU A 17 14.66 3.28 0.94
N GLY A 18 14.92 4.21 0.02
CA GLY A 18 14.84 5.63 0.34
C GLY A 18 13.43 6.03 0.77
N TRP A 19 12.43 5.53 0.06
CA TRP A 19 11.04 5.81 0.40
C TRP A 19 10.70 5.25 1.77
N MET A 20 11.14 4.01 2.06
CA MET A 20 10.82 3.35 3.33
C MET A 20 11.48 4.04 4.53
N LYS A 21 12.63 4.65 4.33
CA LYS A 21 13.32 5.33 5.44
C LYS A 21 12.49 6.46 6.03
N ALA A 22 11.68 7.11 5.21
CA ALA A 22 10.87 8.23 5.65
C ALA A 22 9.48 7.82 6.11
N ARG A 23 9.14 6.53 6.02
CA ARG A 23 7.78 6.07 6.28
C ARG A 23 7.77 4.84 7.17
N ALA A 24 7.52 5.09 8.44
CA ALA A 24 7.57 4.04 9.45
C ALA A 24 6.55 2.94 9.19
N GLY A 25 6.95 1.72 9.49
CA GLY A 25 6.04 0.58 9.45
C GLY A 25 6.00 -0.18 8.14
N TRP A 26 6.44 0.43 7.05
CA TRP A 26 6.47 -0.27 5.77
C TRP A 26 7.71 -1.14 5.68
N LYS A 27 7.53 -2.38 5.28
CA LYS A 27 8.62 -3.32 5.09
C LYS A 27 8.49 -3.94 3.72
N ARG A 28 9.61 -4.32 3.15
CA ARG A 28 9.61 -5.01 1.88
C ARG A 28 9.66 -6.50 2.12
N LYS A 29 8.76 -7.25 1.49
CA LYS A 29 8.79 -8.71 1.48
C LYS A 29 8.72 -9.16 0.03
N GLY A 30 9.87 -9.62 -0.49
CA GLY A 30 9.95 -10.00 -1.89
C GLY A 30 9.59 -8.86 -2.81
N ARG A 31 8.52 -9.02 -3.57
CA ARG A 31 8.07 -8.04 -4.56
C ARG A 31 6.94 -7.17 -4.05
N ALA A 32 6.80 -7.07 -2.73
CA ALA A 32 5.68 -6.35 -2.14
C ALA A 32 6.12 -5.48 -0.98
N LEU A 33 5.34 -4.44 -0.72
CA LEU A 33 5.43 -3.64 0.49
C LEU A 33 4.35 -4.10 1.44
N VAL A 34 4.69 -4.24 2.71
CA VAL A 34 3.78 -4.79 3.71
C VAL A 34 3.79 -3.88 4.93
N LYS A 35 2.62 -3.60 5.47
CA LYS A 35 2.50 -2.85 6.72
C LYS A 35 1.36 -3.41 7.56
N GLU A 36 1.61 -3.51 8.86
CA GLU A 36 0.60 -3.92 9.81
C GLU A 36 0.06 -2.70 10.55
N TYR A 37 -1.27 -2.65 10.68
CA TYR A 37 -1.97 -1.60 11.41
C TYR A 37 -2.74 -2.24 12.55
N ARG A 38 -2.74 -1.60 13.71
CA ARG A 38 -3.49 -2.09 14.87
C ARG A 38 -4.47 -1.05 15.33
N PHE A 39 -5.64 -1.54 15.74
CA PHE A 39 -6.75 -0.67 16.14
C PHE A 39 -7.25 -1.07 17.53
N SER A 40 -8.08 -0.23 18.10
CA SER A 40 -8.61 -0.50 19.44
C SER A 40 -9.70 -1.58 19.43
N SER A 41 -10.27 -1.88 18.27
CA SER A 41 -11.35 -2.87 18.16
C SER A 41 -11.41 -3.42 16.75
N PHE A 42 -12.11 -4.55 16.62
CA PHE A 42 -12.41 -5.11 15.30
C PHE A 42 -13.20 -4.11 14.45
N ARG A 43 -14.19 -3.46 15.06
CA ARG A 43 -15.00 -2.50 14.30
C ARG A 43 -14.16 -1.37 13.74
N ASN A 44 -13.22 -0.85 14.52
CA ASN A 44 -12.34 0.21 14.03
C ASN A 44 -11.43 -0.29 12.92
N ALA A 45 -10.99 -1.55 13.01
CA ALA A 45 -10.21 -2.15 11.92
C ALA A 45 -11.03 -2.20 10.62
N ILE A 46 -12.31 -2.54 10.72
CA ILE A 46 -13.16 -2.60 9.54
C ILE A 46 -13.44 -1.21 8.97
N VAL A 47 -13.58 -0.19 9.81
CA VAL A 47 -13.69 1.20 9.34
C VAL A 47 -12.47 1.57 8.50
N PHE A 48 -11.28 1.20 8.97
CA PHE A 48 -10.05 1.44 8.24
C PHE A 48 -10.06 0.69 6.90
N VAL A 49 -10.45 -0.58 6.91
CA VAL A 49 -10.51 -1.39 5.68
C VAL A 49 -11.44 -0.73 4.65
N ASN A 50 -12.57 -0.21 5.09
CA ASN A 50 -13.49 0.48 4.18
C ASN A 50 -12.86 1.72 3.56
N ARG A 51 -12.05 2.45 4.32
CA ARG A 51 -11.33 3.60 3.77
C ARG A 51 -10.29 3.18 2.75
N VAL A 52 -9.58 2.11 3.06
CA VAL A 52 -8.60 1.56 2.10
C VAL A 52 -9.28 1.15 0.81
N ALA A 53 -10.45 0.52 0.93
CA ALA A 53 -11.21 0.10 -0.25
C ALA A 53 -11.57 1.30 -1.14
N THR A 54 -12.01 2.40 -0.53
CA THR A 54 -12.35 3.60 -1.30
C THR A 54 -11.12 4.17 -2.00
N LEU A 55 -10.00 4.27 -1.28
CA LEU A 55 -8.77 4.79 -1.86
C LEU A 55 -8.27 3.90 -3.00
N ALA A 56 -8.34 2.59 -2.81
CA ALA A 56 -7.89 1.63 -3.81
C ALA A 56 -8.75 1.73 -5.08
N ASP A 57 -10.07 1.86 -4.90
CA ASP A 57 -10.97 2.01 -6.05
C ASP A 57 -10.68 3.29 -6.80
N ASP A 58 -10.50 4.40 -6.08
CA ASP A 58 -10.21 5.70 -6.69
C ASP A 58 -8.92 5.67 -7.48
N MET A 59 -7.92 4.99 -6.96
CA MET A 59 -6.61 4.92 -7.60
C MET A 59 -6.50 3.75 -8.58
N ARG A 60 -7.52 2.92 -8.65
CA ARG A 60 -7.54 1.74 -9.50
C ARG A 60 -6.33 0.84 -9.24
N HIS A 61 -6.00 0.69 -7.96
CA HIS A 61 -4.87 -0.12 -7.54
C HIS A 61 -5.22 -0.74 -6.20
N HIS A 62 -5.31 -2.06 -6.14
CA HIS A 62 -5.89 -2.75 -5.00
C HIS A 62 -4.84 -3.54 -4.22
N PRO A 63 -4.77 -3.36 -2.91
CA PRO A 63 -3.86 -4.15 -2.06
C PRO A 63 -4.50 -5.48 -1.70
N ASP A 64 -3.68 -6.40 -1.22
CA ASP A 64 -4.21 -7.53 -0.46
C ASP A 64 -4.44 -7.05 0.96
N ILE A 65 -5.57 -7.46 1.53
CA ILE A 65 -5.96 -7.02 2.87
C ILE A 65 -6.22 -8.25 3.72
N ASP A 66 -5.49 -8.37 4.82
CA ASP A 66 -5.67 -9.47 5.77
C ASP A 66 -6.14 -8.87 7.09
N VAL A 67 -7.32 -9.28 7.55
CA VAL A 67 -7.91 -8.77 8.78
C VAL A 67 -7.95 -9.88 9.82
N ARG A 68 -7.31 -9.63 10.96
CA ARG A 68 -7.29 -10.55 12.08
C ARG A 68 -7.68 -9.79 13.34
N LEU A 69 -8.97 -9.85 13.73
CA LEU A 69 -9.52 -9.15 14.87
C LEU A 69 -9.29 -7.64 14.71
N ASN A 70 -8.37 -7.07 15.47
CA ASN A 70 -8.10 -5.62 15.44
C ASN A 70 -6.81 -5.30 14.68
N ARG A 71 -6.29 -6.26 13.92
CA ARG A 71 -5.05 -6.11 13.18
C ARG A 71 -5.34 -6.23 11.69
N VAL A 72 -4.78 -5.32 10.90
CA VAL A 72 -4.92 -5.33 9.46
C VAL A 72 -3.54 -5.30 8.84
N VAL A 73 -3.27 -6.21 7.91
CA VAL A 73 -2.03 -6.22 7.17
C VAL A 73 -2.33 -5.91 5.72
N LEU A 74 -1.69 -4.88 5.20
CA LEU A 74 -1.81 -4.52 3.78
C LEU A 74 -0.56 -4.97 3.05
N THR A 75 -0.76 -5.56 1.89
CA THR A 75 0.32 -6.00 1.02
C THR A 75 0.11 -5.33 -0.34
N LEU A 76 1.10 -4.56 -0.78
CA LEU A 76 1.03 -3.77 -2.00
C LEU A 76 2.06 -4.24 -3.00
N SER A 77 1.61 -4.53 -4.20
CA SER A 77 2.51 -4.81 -5.32
C SER A 77 1.76 -4.54 -6.61
N THR A 78 2.50 -4.40 -7.70
CA THR A 78 1.92 -4.19 -9.02
C THR A 78 2.20 -5.44 -9.85
N GLU A 79 1.17 -6.25 -10.03
CA GLU A 79 1.34 -7.55 -10.63
C GLU A 79 1.87 -7.46 -12.06
N SER A 80 1.35 -6.53 -12.84
CA SER A 80 1.76 -6.38 -14.22
C SER A 80 3.23 -5.98 -14.36
N ALA A 81 3.81 -5.39 -13.32
CA ALA A 81 5.22 -4.99 -13.33
C ALA A 81 6.09 -5.98 -12.55
N HIS A 82 5.48 -7.01 -11.96
CA HIS A 82 6.18 -8.01 -11.15
C HIS A 82 6.98 -7.38 -10.01
N GLY A 83 6.45 -6.34 -9.40
CA GLY A 83 7.17 -5.69 -8.31
C GLY A 83 6.47 -4.45 -7.81
N ILE A 84 7.23 -3.65 -7.07
CA ILE A 84 6.74 -2.43 -6.45
C ILE A 84 6.90 -1.28 -7.44
N THR A 85 5.83 -0.51 -7.63
CA THR A 85 5.86 0.63 -8.54
C THR A 85 5.43 1.90 -7.81
N GLU A 86 5.44 3.03 -8.54
CA GLU A 86 4.93 4.28 -8.01
C GLU A 86 3.48 4.18 -7.55
N LYS A 87 2.70 3.29 -8.17
CA LYS A 87 1.32 3.09 -7.76
C LYS A 87 1.22 2.59 -6.33
N ASP A 88 2.13 1.69 -5.96
CA ASP A 88 2.16 1.14 -4.61
C ASP A 88 2.56 2.20 -3.61
N LEU A 89 3.56 3.00 -3.94
CA LEU A 89 4.01 4.07 -3.06
C LEU A 89 2.92 5.12 -2.87
N ALA A 90 2.23 5.48 -3.94
CA ALA A 90 1.17 6.48 -3.87
C ALA A 90 0.02 6.00 -3.00
N LEU A 91 -0.39 4.74 -3.16
CA LEU A 91 -1.46 4.19 -2.34
C LEU A 91 -1.03 4.11 -0.88
N ALA A 92 0.19 3.65 -0.62
CA ALA A 92 0.72 3.57 0.74
C ALA A 92 0.67 4.93 1.43
N GLU A 93 1.06 5.99 0.72
CA GLU A 93 1.05 7.33 1.28
C GLU A 93 -0.36 7.81 1.58
N GLN A 94 -1.30 7.54 0.69
CA GLN A 94 -2.70 7.92 0.91
C GLN A 94 -3.28 7.19 2.11
N VAL A 95 -2.98 5.90 2.24
CA VAL A 95 -3.47 5.12 3.37
C VAL A 95 -2.90 5.65 4.68
N ASP A 96 -1.61 5.93 4.71
CA ASP A 96 -0.97 6.45 5.91
C ASP A 96 -1.53 7.82 6.28
N PHE A 97 -1.73 8.67 5.30
CA PHE A 97 -2.31 10.00 5.54
C PHE A 97 -3.71 9.87 6.14
N ALA A 98 -4.54 9.01 5.58
CA ALA A 98 -5.91 8.81 6.06
C ALA A 98 -5.91 8.27 7.49
N THR A 99 -4.94 7.41 7.82
CA THR A 99 -4.84 6.81 9.15
C THR A 99 -4.36 7.83 10.17
N SER A 100 -3.36 8.64 9.80
CA SER A 100 -2.79 9.61 10.72
C SER A 100 -3.69 10.82 10.95
N ALA A 101 -4.73 10.97 10.14
CA ALA A 101 -5.68 12.08 10.31
C ALA A 101 -6.60 11.90 11.50
N HIS A 102 -6.45 10.83 12.26
CA HIS A 102 -7.26 10.58 13.45
C HIS A 102 -6.57 11.04 14.73
#